data_f423db5f5bb88c0c816c18613b8289b3
#
_entry.id   f423db5f5bb88c0c816c18613b8289b3
#
_cell.length_a   1.000
_cell.length_b   1.000
_cell.length_c   1.000
_cell.angle_alpha   90.00
_cell.angle_beta   90.00
_cell.angle_gamma   90.00
#
_symmetry.space_group_name_H-M   'P 1'
#
loop_
_entity.id
_entity.type
_entity.pdbx_description
1 polymer ?
#
loop_
_entity_poly.entity_id
_entity_poly.type
_entity_poly.pdbx_seq_one_letter_code
_entity_poly.pdbx_strand_id
1 'polypeptide(L)'
;MIFTIDAGSREPIYKQLVLQVKRALHDGSLPAGEQIPSMNDLAARLDISRETVKKAYGILVEDGLIVPRHGKGFFAADLEKGGRPQVLVIFDKFSVYKQILYNSFFEKIGDRADMTIVNHNQSLELFTYYLDNFLDYFDYYVVTPHFPLDSETQEGVMKQLARIPNRKLIMLDRLQPDYPGNYGAVYQDFESDIYDGLAQGFEKGPHPDCRLKVITPPESLYGSIIRRGVERFCKDYEIPVSFYYTAPEDISRGDIFLVLNSQLDEGLVSLVRKISAWNLSIGDDVKIISYNEFPMNELVLGGLTTVSTDFWEMGRLAADMIASRKLFKIHCPFKMKRRNTF
;
A
#
# COMPACT_ATOMS: atom_id res chain seq x y z
N MET A 1 17.59 -13.80 -28.90
CA MET A 1 17.23 -14.26 -27.54
C MET A 1 17.65 -15.72 -27.34
N ILE A 2 18.28 -16.07 -26.19
CA ILE A 2 18.67 -17.44 -25.82
C ILE A 2 17.70 -17.91 -24.72
N PHE A 3 16.97 -19.00 -25.00
CA PHE A 3 16.12 -19.64 -24.01
C PHE A 3 16.90 -20.68 -23.22
N THR A 4 16.67 -20.76 -21.90
CA THR A 4 17.27 -21.73 -20.99
C THR A 4 16.20 -22.35 -20.10
N ILE A 5 16.40 -23.59 -19.65
CA ILE A 5 15.52 -24.28 -18.73
C ILE A 5 16.31 -24.66 -17.49
N ASP A 6 15.82 -24.28 -16.35
CA ASP A 6 16.28 -24.78 -15.07
C ASP A 6 15.45 -26.02 -14.67
N ALA A 7 16.03 -27.20 -14.87
CA ALA A 7 15.39 -28.48 -14.51
C ALA A 7 15.26 -28.67 -12.99
N GLY A 8 16.02 -27.94 -12.17
CA GLY A 8 15.96 -27.97 -10.71
C GLY A 8 14.88 -27.04 -10.12
N SER A 9 14.34 -26.15 -10.92
CA SER A 9 13.31 -25.21 -10.49
C SER A 9 11.97 -25.89 -10.22
N ARG A 10 11.27 -25.43 -9.18
CA ARG A 10 9.87 -25.83 -8.92
C ARG A 10 8.87 -25.18 -9.89
N GLU A 11 9.29 -24.16 -10.65
CA GLU A 11 8.46 -23.50 -11.64
C GLU A 11 8.26 -24.37 -12.88
N PRO A 12 7.02 -24.59 -13.33
CA PRO A 12 6.73 -25.32 -14.57
C PRO A 12 7.45 -24.71 -15.78
N ILE A 13 7.98 -25.55 -16.67
CA ILE A 13 8.79 -25.12 -17.84
C ILE A 13 8.08 -24.05 -18.67
N TYR A 14 6.77 -24.20 -18.93
CA TYR A 14 6.03 -23.18 -19.69
C TYR A 14 6.04 -21.80 -19.01
N LYS A 15 6.01 -21.74 -17.68
CA LYS A 15 6.12 -20.49 -16.95
C LYS A 15 7.52 -19.89 -17.06
N GLN A 16 8.57 -20.71 -16.98
CA GLN A 16 9.95 -20.26 -17.19
C GLN A 16 10.11 -19.61 -18.57
N LEU A 17 9.51 -20.20 -19.62
CA LEU A 17 9.53 -19.63 -20.98
C LEU A 17 8.79 -18.29 -21.04
N VAL A 18 7.60 -18.22 -20.46
CA VAL A 18 6.81 -16.98 -20.39
C VAL A 18 7.63 -15.87 -19.70
N LEU A 19 8.25 -16.18 -18.58
CA LEU A 19 9.04 -15.24 -17.81
C LEU A 19 10.26 -14.72 -18.59
N GLN A 20 10.96 -15.61 -19.33
CA GLN A 20 12.12 -15.22 -20.14
C GLN A 20 11.73 -14.28 -21.29
N VAL A 21 10.61 -14.53 -21.97
CA VAL A 21 10.11 -13.62 -23.01
C VAL A 21 9.70 -12.27 -22.39
N LYS A 22 8.97 -12.28 -21.28
CA LYS A 22 8.62 -11.06 -20.54
C LYS A 22 9.86 -10.23 -20.19
N ARG A 23 10.89 -10.88 -19.63
CA ARG A 23 12.15 -10.22 -19.30
C ARG A 23 12.84 -9.62 -20.53
N ALA A 24 12.97 -10.41 -21.62
CA ALA A 24 13.64 -9.97 -22.83
C ALA A 24 12.92 -8.80 -23.54
N LEU A 25 11.60 -8.79 -23.52
CA LEU A 25 10.81 -7.65 -24.01
C LEU A 25 11.04 -6.40 -23.13
N HIS A 26 11.17 -6.62 -21.85
CA HIS A 26 11.27 -5.55 -20.86
C HIS A 26 12.64 -4.90 -20.81
N ASP A 27 13.73 -5.69 -20.86
CA ASP A 27 15.10 -5.19 -20.88
C ASP A 27 15.59 -4.76 -22.27
N GLY A 28 14.73 -4.93 -23.30
CA GLY A 28 15.00 -4.54 -24.68
C GLY A 28 15.89 -5.56 -25.45
N SER A 29 16.26 -6.68 -24.84
CA SER A 29 17.03 -7.74 -25.51
C SER A 29 16.21 -8.51 -26.55
N LEU A 30 14.89 -8.34 -26.55
CA LEU A 30 13.96 -8.74 -27.59
C LEU A 30 13.20 -7.49 -28.10
N PRO A 31 13.73 -6.80 -29.14
CA PRO A 31 13.11 -5.60 -29.68
C PRO A 31 11.70 -5.85 -30.24
N ALA A 32 10.85 -4.83 -30.18
CA ALA A 32 9.51 -4.86 -30.79
C ALA A 32 9.57 -5.27 -32.27
N GLY A 33 8.73 -6.19 -32.65
CA GLY A 33 8.66 -6.71 -34.02
C GLY A 33 9.72 -7.76 -34.37
N GLU A 34 10.64 -8.09 -33.47
CA GLU A 34 11.58 -9.18 -33.70
C GLU A 34 10.86 -10.55 -33.68
N GLN A 35 11.28 -11.42 -34.57
CA GLN A 35 10.72 -12.76 -34.65
C GLN A 35 11.29 -13.66 -33.55
N ILE A 36 10.42 -14.33 -32.80
CA ILE A 36 10.83 -15.37 -31.85
C ILE A 36 10.81 -16.75 -32.51
N PRO A 37 11.57 -17.74 -31.98
CA PRO A 37 11.60 -19.09 -32.55
C PRO A 37 10.23 -19.69 -32.78
N SER A 38 10.08 -20.51 -33.80
CA SER A 38 8.83 -21.27 -33.95
C SER A 38 8.63 -22.25 -32.81
N MET A 39 7.38 -22.65 -32.55
CA MET A 39 7.09 -23.62 -31.49
C MET A 39 7.86 -24.94 -31.67
N ASN A 40 8.05 -25.37 -32.93
CA ASN A 40 8.78 -26.60 -33.25
C ASN A 40 10.30 -26.42 -33.00
N ASP A 41 10.86 -25.29 -33.45
CA ASP A 41 12.29 -25.01 -33.26
C ASP A 41 12.64 -24.85 -31.77
N LEU A 42 11.78 -24.16 -31.01
CA LEU A 42 12.02 -23.97 -29.58
C LEU A 42 11.91 -25.29 -28.81
N ALA A 43 10.89 -26.10 -29.13
CA ALA A 43 10.73 -27.42 -28.53
C ALA A 43 11.94 -28.32 -28.78
N ALA A 44 12.43 -28.34 -30.03
CA ALA A 44 13.62 -29.13 -30.41
C ALA A 44 14.91 -28.61 -29.74
N ARG A 45 15.12 -27.30 -29.66
CA ARG A 45 16.30 -26.68 -29.02
C ARG A 45 16.40 -26.94 -27.53
N LEU A 46 15.25 -27.00 -26.85
CA LEU A 46 15.19 -27.14 -25.39
C LEU A 46 14.89 -28.57 -24.93
N ASP A 47 14.73 -29.51 -25.86
CA ASP A 47 14.34 -30.89 -25.59
C ASP A 47 13.07 -31.01 -24.72
N ILE A 48 12.02 -30.27 -25.12
CA ILE A 48 10.72 -30.23 -24.42
C ILE A 48 9.57 -30.53 -25.38
N SER A 49 8.40 -30.84 -24.83
CA SER A 49 7.22 -31.07 -25.65
C SER A 49 6.75 -29.79 -26.36
N ARG A 50 6.29 -29.94 -27.61
CA ARG A 50 5.66 -28.85 -28.35
C ARG A 50 4.44 -28.27 -27.63
N GLU A 51 3.69 -29.09 -26.90
CA GLU A 51 2.53 -28.62 -26.10
C GLU A 51 2.95 -27.70 -24.97
N THR A 52 4.12 -27.91 -24.35
CA THR A 52 4.69 -27.01 -23.33
C THR A 52 4.99 -25.64 -23.95
N VAL A 53 5.60 -25.59 -25.13
CA VAL A 53 5.86 -24.32 -25.84
C VAL A 53 4.57 -23.67 -26.30
N LYS A 54 3.61 -24.46 -26.82
CA LYS A 54 2.29 -23.96 -27.22
C LYS A 54 1.54 -23.31 -26.06
N LYS A 55 1.60 -23.92 -24.88
CA LYS A 55 1.01 -23.35 -23.67
C LYS A 55 1.67 -22.01 -23.30
N ALA A 56 3.01 -21.93 -23.34
CA ALA A 56 3.74 -20.70 -23.08
C ALA A 56 3.38 -19.59 -24.08
N TYR A 57 3.38 -19.92 -25.38
CA TYR A 57 3.05 -18.98 -26.45
C TYR A 57 1.57 -18.55 -26.41
N GLY A 58 0.66 -19.44 -26.03
CA GLY A 58 -0.74 -19.11 -25.82
C GLY A 58 -0.90 -18.01 -24.77
N ILE A 59 -0.25 -18.15 -23.61
CA ILE A 59 -0.24 -17.14 -22.54
C ILE A 59 0.35 -15.82 -23.04
N LEU A 60 1.50 -15.87 -23.74
CA LEU A 60 2.15 -14.67 -24.27
C LEU A 60 1.31 -13.93 -25.30
N VAL A 61 0.53 -14.66 -26.12
CA VAL A 61 -0.42 -14.05 -27.08
C VAL A 61 -1.61 -13.45 -26.34
N GLU A 62 -2.17 -14.17 -25.36
CA GLU A 62 -3.28 -13.69 -24.52
C GLU A 62 -2.87 -12.43 -23.74
N ASP A 63 -1.65 -12.39 -23.19
CA ASP A 63 -1.06 -11.22 -22.53
C ASP A 63 -0.67 -10.09 -23.51
N GLY A 64 -0.85 -10.29 -24.84
CA GLY A 64 -0.49 -9.30 -25.85
C GLY A 64 1.02 -9.03 -26.00
N LEU A 65 1.87 -9.92 -25.49
CA LEU A 65 3.33 -9.78 -25.48
C LEU A 65 3.99 -10.28 -26.78
N ILE A 66 3.34 -11.20 -27.46
CA ILE A 66 3.71 -11.64 -28.81
C ILE A 66 2.51 -11.66 -29.73
N VAL A 67 2.76 -11.42 -31.01
CA VAL A 67 1.71 -11.35 -32.04
C VAL A 67 1.93 -12.46 -33.08
N PRO A 68 0.96 -13.36 -33.29
CA PRO A 68 1.04 -14.33 -34.38
C PRO A 68 0.84 -13.62 -35.73
N ARG A 69 1.73 -13.89 -36.69
CA ARG A 69 1.55 -13.46 -38.09
C ARG A 69 1.39 -14.68 -38.99
N HIS A 70 0.27 -14.73 -39.69
CA HIS A 70 -0.09 -15.87 -40.50
C HIS A 70 1.04 -16.25 -41.48
N GLY A 71 1.48 -17.50 -41.44
CA GLY A 71 2.57 -18.04 -42.28
C GLY A 71 3.98 -17.55 -41.94
N LYS A 72 4.14 -16.64 -40.94
CA LYS A 72 5.42 -16.04 -40.60
C LYS A 72 5.90 -16.34 -39.17
N GLY A 73 5.04 -16.93 -38.32
CA GLY A 73 5.38 -17.25 -36.94
C GLY A 73 4.94 -16.21 -35.92
N PHE A 74 5.68 -16.11 -34.81
CA PHE A 74 5.39 -15.21 -33.71
C PHE A 74 6.43 -14.09 -33.63
N PHE A 75 5.98 -12.90 -33.27
CA PHE A 75 6.80 -11.69 -33.22
C PHE A 75 6.59 -10.99 -31.88
N ALA A 76 7.66 -10.40 -31.36
CA ALA A 76 7.59 -9.54 -30.20
C ALA A 76 6.56 -8.40 -30.42
N ALA A 77 5.70 -8.18 -29.46
CA ALA A 77 4.76 -7.06 -29.50
C ALA A 77 5.50 -5.73 -29.28
N ASP A 78 4.95 -4.66 -29.84
CA ASP A 78 5.42 -3.31 -29.55
C ASP A 78 4.72 -2.84 -28.25
N LEU A 79 5.39 -3.03 -27.11
CA LEU A 79 4.85 -2.69 -25.79
C LEU A 79 4.65 -1.17 -25.64
N GLU A 80 5.31 -0.35 -26.45
CA GLU A 80 5.05 1.10 -26.47
C GLU A 80 3.70 1.44 -27.14
N LYS A 81 3.17 0.53 -27.94
CA LYS A 81 1.94 0.77 -28.73
C LYS A 81 0.67 0.14 -28.20
N GLY A 82 0.68 -0.70 -27.16
CA GLY A 82 -0.58 -1.23 -26.72
C GLY A 82 -0.61 -2.39 -25.70
N GLY A 83 0.50 -2.80 -25.12
CA GLY A 83 0.48 -3.75 -24.00
C GLY A 83 -0.07 -3.10 -22.71
N ARG A 84 -0.90 -3.82 -21.94
CA ARG A 84 -1.26 -3.39 -20.59
C ARG A 84 -0.03 -3.42 -19.71
N PRO A 85 0.30 -2.35 -18.98
CA PRO A 85 1.43 -2.38 -18.07
C PRO A 85 1.23 -3.47 -17.01
N GLN A 86 2.30 -4.21 -16.75
CA GLN A 86 2.34 -5.20 -15.68
C GLN A 86 2.67 -4.49 -14.36
N VAL A 87 1.80 -4.59 -13.38
CA VAL A 87 1.92 -3.90 -12.10
C VAL A 87 2.01 -4.90 -10.96
N LEU A 88 3.11 -4.87 -10.21
CA LEU A 88 3.23 -5.62 -8.96
C LEU A 88 2.87 -4.71 -7.78
N VAL A 89 1.82 -5.06 -7.07
CA VAL A 89 1.39 -4.38 -5.84
C VAL A 89 1.85 -5.20 -4.65
N ILE A 90 2.70 -4.61 -3.81
CA ILE A 90 3.28 -5.26 -2.63
C ILE A 90 2.78 -4.54 -1.37
N PHE A 91 1.75 -5.11 -0.74
CA PHE A 91 1.22 -4.57 0.51
C PHE A 91 1.98 -5.08 1.73
N ASP A 92 1.92 -4.32 2.83
CA ASP A 92 2.45 -4.74 4.13
C ASP A 92 1.56 -5.80 4.81
N LYS A 93 0.25 -5.60 4.80
CA LYS A 93 -0.75 -6.55 5.33
C LYS A 93 -2.12 -6.21 4.78
N PHE A 94 -3.01 -7.18 4.75
CA PHE A 94 -4.40 -6.93 4.44
C PHE A 94 -5.09 -6.20 5.60
N SER A 95 -5.76 -5.11 5.27
CA SER A 95 -6.60 -4.34 6.19
C SER A 95 -7.74 -3.70 5.42
N VAL A 96 -8.77 -3.23 6.12
CA VAL A 96 -9.89 -2.50 5.52
C VAL A 96 -9.40 -1.29 4.73
N TYR A 97 -8.40 -0.58 5.21
CA TYR A 97 -7.82 0.60 4.53
C TYR A 97 -7.10 0.22 3.25
N LYS A 98 -6.33 -0.88 3.27
CA LYS A 98 -5.68 -1.39 2.07
C LYS A 98 -6.70 -1.86 1.04
N GLN A 99 -7.85 -2.37 1.48
CA GLN A 99 -8.95 -2.71 0.59
C GLN A 99 -9.55 -1.47 -0.07
N ILE A 100 -9.78 -0.39 0.69
CA ILE A 100 -10.29 0.89 0.14
C ILE A 100 -9.30 1.44 -0.90
N LEU A 101 -8.02 1.49 -0.56
CA LEU A 101 -6.94 1.93 -1.44
C LEU A 101 -6.90 1.07 -2.72
N TYR A 102 -6.92 -0.25 -2.57
CA TYR A 102 -6.89 -1.19 -3.68
C TYR A 102 -8.11 -1.02 -4.60
N ASN A 103 -9.32 -0.91 -4.03
CA ASN A 103 -10.54 -0.76 -4.82
C ASN A 103 -10.49 0.51 -5.67
N SER A 104 -10.06 1.63 -5.08
CA SER A 104 -9.89 2.91 -5.78
C SER A 104 -8.81 2.82 -6.88
N PHE A 105 -7.68 2.19 -6.57
CA PHE A 105 -6.62 1.95 -7.54
C PHE A 105 -7.11 1.09 -8.71
N PHE A 106 -7.80 -0.01 -8.40
CA PHE A 106 -8.34 -0.92 -9.40
C PHE A 106 -9.44 -0.28 -10.25
N GLU A 107 -10.38 0.45 -9.65
CA GLU A 107 -11.44 1.17 -10.37
C GLU A 107 -10.85 2.15 -11.40
N LYS A 108 -9.74 2.80 -11.05
CA LYS A 108 -9.11 3.78 -11.91
C LYS A 108 -8.29 3.18 -13.06
N ILE A 109 -7.57 2.08 -12.81
CA ILE A 109 -6.63 1.51 -13.78
C ILE A 109 -7.08 0.15 -14.33
N GLY A 110 -7.86 -0.63 -13.56
CA GLY A 110 -8.41 -1.96 -13.83
C GLY A 110 -8.09 -2.59 -15.18
N ASP A 111 -8.95 -2.35 -16.14
CA ASP A 111 -8.80 -2.93 -17.48
C ASP A 111 -7.60 -2.41 -18.30
N ARG A 112 -6.85 -1.43 -17.78
CA ARG A 112 -5.69 -0.81 -18.45
C ARG A 112 -4.35 -1.35 -17.99
N ALA A 113 -4.33 -2.21 -16.97
CA ALA A 113 -3.11 -2.83 -16.44
C ALA A 113 -3.40 -4.25 -15.97
N ASP A 114 -2.40 -5.12 -16.06
CA ASP A 114 -2.44 -6.44 -15.45
C ASP A 114 -1.77 -6.37 -14.08
N MET A 115 -2.48 -6.80 -13.03
CA MET A 115 -2.01 -6.63 -11.65
C MET A 115 -1.73 -7.97 -10.98
N THR A 116 -0.59 -8.04 -10.33
CA THR A 116 -0.25 -9.10 -9.38
C THR A 116 -0.15 -8.48 -7.99
N ILE A 117 -0.82 -9.08 -7.00
CA ILE A 117 -0.85 -8.58 -5.64
C ILE A 117 -0.20 -9.60 -4.72
N VAL A 118 0.74 -9.13 -3.91
CA VAL A 118 1.39 -9.92 -2.87
C VAL A 118 1.43 -9.14 -1.55
N ASN A 119 1.70 -9.84 -0.47
CA ASN A 119 1.72 -9.26 0.87
C ASN A 119 2.98 -9.70 1.62
N HIS A 120 3.79 -8.74 2.07
CA HIS A 120 5.04 -9.05 2.76
C HIS A 120 4.91 -9.18 4.28
N ASN A 121 3.73 -8.98 4.85
CA ASN A 121 3.45 -9.13 6.30
C ASN A 121 4.48 -8.41 7.22
N GLN A 122 4.99 -7.26 6.77
CA GLN A 122 6.04 -6.50 7.47
C GLN A 122 7.38 -7.28 7.63
N SER A 123 7.55 -8.37 6.88
CA SER A 123 8.76 -9.20 6.85
C SER A 123 9.69 -8.77 5.73
N LEU A 124 10.92 -8.36 6.10
CA LEU A 124 11.99 -8.05 5.14
C LEU A 124 12.39 -9.29 4.32
N GLU A 125 12.38 -10.48 4.94
CA GLU A 125 12.68 -11.73 4.26
C GLU A 125 11.68 -12.01 3.14
N LEU A 126 10.38 -11.89 3.43
CA LEU A 126 9.31 -12.10 2.45
C LEU A 126 9.33 -11.04 1.34
N PHE A 127 9.64 -9.79 1.68
CA PHE A 127 9.82 -8.72 0.70
C PHE A 127 11.01 -9.01 -0.23
N THR A 128 12.14 -9.45 0.34
CA THR A 128 13.32 -9.88 -0.43
C THR A 128 12.97 -11.04 -1.36
N TYR A 129 12.27 -12.06 -0.86
CA TYR A 129 11.80 -13.19 -1.66
C TYR A 129 10.96 -12.74 -2.87
N TYR A 130 10.03 -11.79 -2.69
CA TYR A 130 9.26 -11.28 -3.81
C TYR A 130 10.11 -10.55 -4.83
N LEU A 131 11.06 -9.72 -4.39
CA LEU A 131 11.95 -9.05 -5.32
C LEU A 131 12.89 -10.02 -6.05
N ASP A 132 13.38 -11.06 -5.38
CA ASP A 132 14.22 -12.09 -6.02
C ASP A 132 13.49 -12.83 -7.14
N ASN A 133 12.17 -13.02 -6.97
CA ASN A 133 11.37 -13.77 -7.94
C ASN A 133 10.68 -12.87 -8.98
N PHE A 134 10.43 -11.59 -8.66
CA PHE A 134 9.60 -10.72 -9.48
C PHE A 134 10.32 -9.47 -10.02
N LEU A 135 11.57 -9.22 -9.61
CA LEU A 135 12.34 -8.11 -10.16
C LEU A 135 12.52 -8.32 -11.68
N ASP A 136 12.38 -7.26 -12.46
CA ASP A 136 12.42 -7.21 -13.92
C ASP A 136 11.20 -7.77 -14.69
N TYR A 137 10.19 -8.32 -13.99
CA TYR A 137 8.98 -8.83 -14.66
C TYR A 137 7.85 -7.82 -14.78
N PHE A 138 7.96 -6.68 -14.09
CA PHE A 138 6.90 -5.67 -14.01
C PHE A 138 7.36 -4.31 -14.52
N ASP A 139 6.39 -3.56 -15.05
CA ASP A 139 6.59 -2.17 -15.48
C ASP A 139 6.56 -1.22 -14.30
N TYR A 140 5.74 -1.53 -13.28
CA TYR A 140 5.62 -0.77 -12.06
C TYR A 140 5.60 -1.66 -10.83
N TYR A 141 6.24 -1.18 -9.77
CA TYR A 141 6.25 -1.76 -8.42
C TYR A 141 5.60 -0.77 -7.48
N VAL A 142 4.42 -1.10 -7.00
CA VAL A 142 3.65 -0.29 -6.05
C VAL A 142 3.83 -0.90 -4.67
N VAL A 143 4.57 -0.24 -3.80
CA VAL A 143 5.05 -0.81 -2.53
C VAL A 143 4.57 0.00 -1.34
N THR A 144 4.00 -0.66 -0.32
CA THR A 144 3.77 -0.06 0.99
C THR A 144 4.92 -0.41 1.93
N PRO A 145 5.92 0.48 2.13
CA PRO A 145 7.14 0.15 2.86
C PRO A 145 6.96 0.24 4.39
N HIS A 146 5.99 -0.50 4.92
CA HIS A 146 5.70 -0.62 6.34
C HIS A 146 6.46 -1.80 6.92
N PHE A 147 7.56 -1.52 7.61
CA PHE A 147 8.42 -2.49 8.27
C PHE A 147 8.77 -2.02 9.69
N PRO A 148 9.21 -2.92 10.59
CA PRO A 148 9.76 -2.53 11.88
C PRO A 148 10.77 -1.40 11.77
N LEU A 149 10.76 -0.49 12.75
CA LEU A 149 11.52 0.77 12.67
C LEU A 149 12.95 0.66 13.22
N ASP A 150 13.41 -0.54 13.58
CA ASP A 150 14.79 -0.77 13.95
C ASP A 150 15.74 -0.53 12.76
N SER A 151 16.97 -0.10 13.05
CA SER A 151 17.94 0.34 12.05
C SER A 151 18.31 -0.77 11.08
N GLU A 152 18.47 -2.00 11.56
CA GLU A 152 18.87 -3.15 10.74
C GLU A 152 17.78 -3.47 9.69
N THR A 153 16.52 -3.53 10.12
CA THR A 153 15.39 -3.71 9.20
C THR A 153 15.30 -2.58 8.18
N GLN A 154 15.42 -1.33 8.63
CA GLN A 154 15.30 -0.16 7.74
C GLN A 154 16.44 -0.10 6.71
N GLU A 155 17.68 -0.41 7.08
CA GLU A 155 18.80 -0.53 6.14
C GLU A 155 18.56 -1.64 5.11
N GLY A 156 18.06 -2.80 5.56
CA GLY A 156 17.65 -3.89 4.70
C GLY A 156 16.58 -3.50 3.69
N VAL A 157 15.55 -2.79 4.14
CA VAL A 157 14.46 -2.27 3.29
C VAL A 157 15.02 -1.30 2.24
N MET A 158 15.89 -0.37 2.64
CA MET A 158 16.54 0.56 1.71
C MET A 158 17.32 -0.17 0.62
N LYS A 159 18.08 -1.18 1.02
CA LYS A 159 18.86 -2.02 0.09
C LYS A 159 17.96 -2.75 -0.90
N GLN A 160 16.83 -3.28 -0.45
CA GLN A 160 15.90 -3.98 -1.34
C GLN A 160 15.18 -3.00 -2.29
N LEU A 161 14.68 -1.87 -1.79
CA LEU A 161 14.04 -0.86 -2.62
C LEU A 161 14.99 -0.32 -3.71
N ALA A 162 16.27 -0.16 -3.40
CA ALA A 162 17.29 0.30 -4.35
C ALA A 162 17.51 -0.64 -5.55
N ARG A 163 17.03 -1.88 -5.49
CA ARG A 163 17.03 -2.82 -6.62
C ARG A 163 15.97 -2.48 -7.66
N ILE A 164 14.91 -1.75 -7.26
CA ILE A 164 13.83 -1.34 -8.15
C ILE A 164 14.23 -0.03 -8.83
N PRO A 165 14.28 0.04 -10.17
CA PRO A 165 14.55 1.30 -10.85
C PRO A 165 13.55 2.39 -10.44
N ASN A 166 14.02 3.58 -10.06
CA ASN A 166 13.18 4.67 -9.56
C ASN A 166 12.01 5.01 -10.49
N ARG A 167 12.21 4.94 -11.82
CA ARG A 167 11.15 5.20 -12.81
C ARG A 167 10.00 4.19 -12.79
N LYS A 168 10.16 3.07 -12.07
CA LYS A 168 9.17 2.01 -11.93
C LYS A 168 8.60 1.91 -10.52
N LEU A 169 9.18 2.62 -9.55
CA LEU A 169 8.81 2.53 -8.15
C LEU A 169 7.74 3.57 -7.79
N ILE A 170 6.68 3.12 -7.16
CA ILE A 170 5.67 3.96 -6.50
C ILE A 170 5.53 3.51 -5.05
N MET A 171 5.91 4.36 -4.11
CA MET A 171 5.68 4.09 -2.69
C MET A 171 4.28 4.56 -2.28
N LEU A 172 3.58 3.74 -1.53
CA LEU A 172 2.26 4.06 -1.00
C LEU A 172 2.27 4.11 0.51
N ASP A 173 1.45 5.01 1.02
CA ASP A 173 1.10 5.12 2.42
C ASP A 173 2.24 5.64 3.33
N ARG A 174 3.50 5.39 2.96
CA ARG A 174 4.67 5.90 3.66
C ARG A 174 5.81 6.15 2.68
N LEU A 175 6.57 7.23 2.91
CA LEU A 175 7.90 7.38 2.35
C LEU A 175 8.93 6.59 3.17
N GLN A 176 9.87 5.95 2.48
CA GLN A 176 11.07 5.49 3.15
C GLN A 176 11.97 6.71 3.42
N PRO A 177 12.29 7.03 4.68
CA PRO A 177 13.17 8.16 4.99
C PRO A 177 14.48 8.08 4.20
N ASP A 178 14.95 9.23 3.73
CA ASP A 178 16.24 9.39 3.03
C ASP A 178 16.41 8.54 1.75
N TYR A 179 15.35 7.92 1.24
CA TYR A 179 15.44 7.17 -0.01
C TYR A 179 15.62 8.13 -1.20
N PRO A 180 16.73 7.98 -1.98
CA PRO A 180 17.12 8.94 -3.01
C PRO A 180 16.38 8.74 -4.34
N GLY A 181 16.33 9.80 -5.14
CA GLY A 181 15.95 9.75 -6.55
C GLY A 181 14.51 10.12 -6.86
N ASN A 182 14.19 10.04 -8.16
CA ASN A 182 12.87 10.41 -8.71
C ASN A 182 12.01 9.15 -8.87
N TYR A 183 11.20 8.86 -7.89
CA TYR A 183 10.20 7.80 -7.85
C TYR A 183 8.82 8.38 -7.54
N GLY A 184 7.78 7.62 -7.82
CA GLY A 184 6.42 8.00 -7.43
C GLY A 184 6.15 7.72 -5.97
N ALA A 185 5.38 8.59 -5.32
CA ALA A 185 4.86 8.31 -3.99
C ALA A 185 3.52 9.01 -3.73
N VAL A 186 2.62 8.31 -3.06
CA VAL A 186 1.46 8.91 -2.40
C VAL A 186 1.52 8.49 -0.94
N TYR A 187 1.75 9.43 -0.04
CA TYR A 187 2.16 9.12 1.32
C TYR A 187 1.43 9.97 2.35
N GLN A 188 1.47 9.52 3.60
CA GLN A 188 1.11 10.26 4.78
C GLN A 188 2.34 10.60 5.63
N ASP A 189 2.28 11.72 6.35
CA ASP A 189 3.23 12.14 7.38
C ASP A 189 2.55 12.01 8.75
N PHE A 190 2.72 10.85 9.39
CA PHE A 190 2.01 10.50 10.62
C PHE A 190 2.10 11.56 11.73
N GLU A 191 3.22 12.28 11.83
CA GLU A 191 3.41 13.31 12.86
C GLU A 191 2.67 14.60 12.50
N SER A 192 2.86 15.11 11.28
CA SER A 192 2.21 16.34 10.83
C SER A 192 0.72 16.14 10.60
N ASP A 193 0.33 14.99 10.04
CA ASP A 193 -1.06 14.68 9.73
C ASP A 193 -1.94 14.64 10.98
N ILE A 194 -1.51 13.97 12.05
CA ILE A 194 -2.31 13.94 13.29
C ILE A 194 -2.41 15.31 13.93
N TYR A 195 -1.34 16.12 13.89
CA TYR A 195 -1.39 17.49 14.36
C TYR A 195 -2.44 18.30 13.59
N ASP A 196 -2.34 18.30 12.26
CA ASP A 196 -3.22 19.07 11.38
C ASP A 196 -4.67 18.54 11.42
N GLY A 197 -4.85 17.23 11.56
CA GLY A 197 -6.16 16.60 11.71
C GLY A 197 -6.87 17.02 13.00
N LEU A 198 -6.16 17.02 14.14
CA LEU A 198 -6.70 17.50 15.41
C LEU A 198 -6.98 19.00 15.37
N ALA A 199 -6.08 19.78 14.76
CA ALA A 199 -6.25 21.23 14.64
C ALA A 199 -7.53 21.65 13.90
N GLN A 200 -8.09 20.78 13.05
CA GLN A 200 -9.39 21.03 12.38
C GLN A 200 -10.59 20.94 13.34
N GLY A 201 -10.42 20.30 14.48
CA GLY A 201 -11.50 20.10 15.46
C GLY A 201 -11.47 21.06 16.64
N PHE A 202 -10.38 21.82 16.84
CA PHE A 202 -10.18 22.66 18.00
C PHE A 202 -9.88 24.11 17.61
N GLU A 203 -10.39 25.05 18.38
CA GLU A 203 -9.95 26.44 18.32
C GLU A 203 -8.62 26.61 19.08
N LYS A 204 -7.77 27.55 18.63
CA LYS A 204 -6.54 27.85 19.36
C LYS A 204 -6.85 28.57 20.66
N GLY A 205 -6.20 28.14 21.74
CA GLY A 205 -6.28 28.73 23.05
C GLY A 205 -6.46 27.69 24.16
N PRO A 206 -6.55 28.12 25.42
CA PRO A 206 -6.67 27.21 26.55
C PRO A 206 -8.03 26.50 26.55
N HIS A 207 -7.99 25.20 26.82
CA HIS A 207 -9.15 24.33 26.95
C HIS A 207 -9.21 23.71 28.37
N PRO A 208 -9.53 24.50 29.41
CA PRO A 208 -9.39 24.09 30.80
C PRO A 208 -10.23 22.89 31.21
N ASP A 209 -11.36 22.69 30.52
CA ASP A 209 -12.29 21.60 30.79
C ASP A 209 -12.04 20.36 29.91
N CYS A 210 -11.04 20.38 29.04
CA CYS A 210 -10.72 19.30 28.13
C CYS A 210 -9.44 18.57 28.52
N ARG A 211 -9.43 17.24 28.37
CA ARG A 211 -8.23 16.41 28.53
C ARG A 211 -8.20 15.40 27.40
N LEU A 212 -7.11 15.36 26.67
CA LEU A 212 -6.92 14.38 25.60
C LEU A 212 -6.32 13.09 26.18
N LYS A 213 -7.02 11.98 26.01
CA LYS A 213 -6.58 10.65 26.40
C LYS A 213 -6.38 9.79 25.15
N VAL A 214 -5.14 9.41 24.87
CA VAL A 214 -4.76 8.69 23.66
C VAL A 214 -4.61 7.22 23.97
N ILE A 215 -5.35 6.38 23.26
CA ILE A 215 -5.28 4.91 23.39
C ILE A 215 -4.52 4.37 22.17
N THR A 216 -3.33 3.81 22.40
CA THR A 216 -2.45 3.30 21.35
C THR A 216 -2.06 1.86 21.68
N PRO A 217 -2.37 0.85 20.86
CA PRO A 217 -1.89 -0.52 21.07
C PRO A 217 -0.36 -0.59 21.12
N PRO A 218 0.23 -1.43 22.00
CA PRO A 218 1.69 -1.53 22.15
C PRO A 218 2.40 -1.92 20.84
N GLU A 219 1.77 -2.74 20.01
CA GLU A 219 2.26 -3.23 18.72
C GLU A 219 2.08 -2.24 17.56
N SER A 220 1.61 -1.03 17.84
CA SER A 220 1.44 0.00 16.81
C SER A 220 2.79 0.44 16.25
N LEU A 221 3.04 0.13 14.98
CA LEU A 221 4.31 0.41 14.29
C LEU A 221 4.67 1.92 14.30
N TYR A 222 3.66 2.78 14.20
CA TYR A 222 3.83 4.24 14.13
C TYR A 222 3.32 4.99 15.36
N GLY A 223 2.96 4.27 16.42
CA GLY A 223 2.41 4.85 17.63
C GLY A 223 3.30 5.96 18.23
N SER A 224 4.62 5.77 18.24
CA SER A 224 5.58 6.76 18.73
C SER A 224 5.67 8.03 17.86
N ILE A 225 5.48 7.87 16.53
CA ILE A 225 5.51 9.01 15.60
C ILE A 225 4.22 9.82 15.74
N ILE A 226 3.06 9.15 15.75
CA ILE A 226 1.76 9.79 15.98
C ILE A 226 1.76 10.50 17.36
N ARG A 227 2.32 9.86 18.39
CA ARG A 227 2.45 10.45 19.71
C ARG A 227 3.16 11.81 19.70
N ARG A 228 4.27 11.96 18.98
CA ARG A 228 4.97 13.26 18.87
C ARG A 228 4.08 14.35 18.27
N GLY A 229 3.31 14.00 17.22
CA GLY A 229 2.36 14.94 16.61
C GLY A 229 1.25 15.36 17.57
N VAL A 230 0.71 14.42 18.37
CA VAL A 230 -0.28 14.70 19.41
C VAL A 230 0.31 15.56 20.52
N GLU A 231 1.52 15.23 21.01
CA GLU A 231 2.19 16.02 22.06
C GLU A 231 2.45 17.47 21.62
N ARG A 232 2.88 17.65 20.36
CA ARG A 232 3.06 18.99 19.76
C ARG A 232 1.73 19.74 19.68
N PHE A 233 0.67 19.10 19.20
CA PHE A 233 -0.66 19.67 19.14
C PHE A 233 -1.16 20.10 20.54
N CYS A 234 -1.10 19.20 21.52
CA CYS A 234 -1.56 19.47 22.87
C CYS A 234 -0.79 20.60 23.55
N LYS A 235 0.51 20.72 23.28
CA LYS A 235 1.33 21.84 23.75
C LYS A 235 0.87 23.18 23.16
N ASP A 236 0.61 23.23 21.85
CA ASP A 236 0.25 24.46 21.15
C ASP A 236 -1.19 24.90 21.43
N TYR A 237 -2.07 23.97 21.82
CA TYR A 237 -3.48 24.20 22.14
C TYR A 237 -3.76 24.18 23.66
N GLU A 238 -2.71 24.08 24.49
CA GLU A 238 -2.79 24.07 25.95
C GLU A 238 -3.75 23.01 26.51
N ILE A 239 -3.79 21.81 25.89
CA ILE A 239 -4.64 20.69 26.29
C ILE A 239 -3.79 19.66 27.06
N PRO A 240 -4.17 19.31 28.32
CA PRO A 240 -3.53 18.20 29.03
C PRO A 240 -3.68 16.88 28.24
N VAL A 241 -2.60 16.09 28.13
CA VAL A 241 -2.60 14.82 27.41
C VAL A 241 -2.08 13.67 28.26
N SER A 242 -2.69 12.51 28.11
CA SER A 242 -2.24 11.25 28.72
C SER A 242 -2.31 10.12 27.70
N PHE A 243 -1.40 9.14 27.80
CA PHE A 243 -1.29 8.04 26.87
C PHE A 243 -1.51 6.71 27.58
N TYR A 244 -2.30 5.84 26.97
CA TYR A 244 -2.73 4.55 27.47
C TYR A 244 -2.55 3.47 26.41
N TYR A 245 -2.30 2.24 26.84
CA TYR A 245 -2.31 1.07 25.94
C TYR A 245 -3.71 0.45 25.81
N THR A 246 -4.54 0.66 26.82
CA THR A 246 -5.92 0.16 26.90
C THR A 246 -6.83 1.27 27.41
N ALA A 247 -8.14 1.09 27.31
CA ALA A 247 -9.10 2.04 27.85
C ALA A 247 -8.86 2.27 29.37
N PRO A 248 -8.64 3.54 29.82
CA PRO A 248 -8.35 3.84 31.21
C PRO A 248 -9.54 3.58 32.15
N GLU A 249 -9.28 3.48 33.46
CA GLU A 249 -10.31 3.36 34.47
C GLU A 249 -10.85 4.73 34.92
N ASP A 250 -10.03 5.77 34.83
CA ASP A 250 -10.37 7.12 35.22
C ASP A 250 -11.03 7.89 34.07
N ILE A 251 -12.34 7.75 33.92
CA ILE A 251 -13.13 8.47 32.90
C ILE A 251 -13.98 9.55 33.57
N SER A 252 -13.91 10.77 33.05
CA SER A 252 -14.62 11.93 33.57
C SER A 252 -15.17 12.82 32.48
N ARG A 253 -16.15 13.67 32.83
CA ARG A 253 -16.64 14.72 31.94
C ARG A 253 -15.50 15.60 31.42
N GLY A 254 -15.54 15.95 30.15
CA GLY A 254 -14.49 16.71 29.48
C GLY A 254 -13.35 15.87 28.91
N ASP A 255 -13.32 14.56 29.14
CA ASP A 255 -12.35 13.69 28.49
C ASP A 255 -12.63 13.53 27.00
N ILE A 256 -11.58 13.66 26.19
CA ILE A 256 -11.61 13.42 24.75
C ILE A 256 -10.67 12.25 24.49
N PHE A 257 -11.21 11.19 23.92
CA PHE A 257 -10.45 9.99 23.60
C PHE A 257 -10.05 9.98 22.13
N LEU A 258 -8.73 9.88 21.86
CA LEU A 258 -8.21 9.57 20.55
C LEU A 258 -7.84 8.09 20.53
N VAL A 259 -8.58 7.29 19.76
CA VAL A 259 -8.39 5.83 19.69
C VAL A 259 -7.68 5.48 18.40
N LEU A 260 -6.46 4.99 18.48
CA LEU A 260 -5.70 4.46 17.35
C LEU A 260 -6.07 2.99 17.13
N ASN A 261 -6.24 2.57 15.87
CA ASN A 261 -6.64 1.20 15.48
C ASN A 261 -8.03 0.73 16.00
N SER A 262 -8.97 1.63 16.14
CA SER A 262 -10.30 1.35 16.74
C SER A 262 -11.12 0.24 16.05
N GLN A 263 -10.73 -0.22 14.87
CA GLN A 263 -11.55 -1.13 14.05
C GLN A 263 -11.35 -2.61 14.33
N LEU A 264 -10.21 -2.99 14.90
CA LEU A 264 -9.82 -4.39 15.06
C LEU A 264 -9.53 -4.76 16.50
N ASP A 265 -9.58 -3.81 17.43
CA ASP A 265 -9.21 -4.06 18.78
C ASP A 265 -10.39 -3.86 19.76
N GLU A 266 -10.22 -4.43 20.92
CA GLU A 266 -11.13 -4.26 22.05
C GLU A 266 -11.07 -2.83 22.64
N GLY A 267 -10.16 -1.97 22.15
CA GLY A 267 -9.92 -0.64 22.71
C GLY A 267 -11.15 0.24 22.65
N LEU A 268 -11.78 0.39 21.48
CA LEU A 268 -13.02 1.18 21.36
C LEU A 268 -14.17 0.51 22.09
N VAL A 269 -14.33 -0.81 21.96
CA VAL A 269 -15.41 -1.56 22.61
C VAL A 269 -15.27 -1.50 24.14
N SER A 270 -14.07 -1.70 24.66
CA SER A 270 -13.76 -1.59 26.08
C SER A 270 -14.02 -0.18 26.60
N LEU A 271 -13.59 0.85 25.86
CA LEU A 271 -13.82 2.25 26.19
C LEU A 271 -15.33 2.58 26.29
N VAL A 272 -16.10 2.19 25.27
CA VAL A 272 -17.56 2.43 25.25
C VAL A 272 -18.27 1.73 26.41
N ARG A 273 -17.89 0.48 26.74
CA ARG A 273 -18.45 -0.22 27.91
C ARG A 273 -18.14 0.51 29.21
N LYS A 274 -16.91 0.99 29.39
CA LYS A 274 -16.51 1.76 30.59
C LYS A 274 -17.25 3.09 30.69
N ILE A 275 -17.34 3.86 29.59
CA ILE A 275 -18.12 5.10 29.55
C ILE A 275 -19.58 4.86 29.96
N SER A 276 -20.19 3.79 29.41
CA SER A 276 -21.56 3.41 29.76
C SER A 276 -21.71 3.02 31.24
N ALA A 277 -20.73 2.32 31.82
CA ALA A 277 -20.73 1.95 33.23
C ALA A 277 -20.66 3.15 34.17
N TRP A 278 -20.04 4.26 33.74
CA TRP A 278 -20.01 5.53 34.45
C TRP A 278 -21.24 6.43 34.20
N ASN A 279 -22.25 5.95 33.43
CA ASN A 279 -23.42 6.70 33.00
C ASN A 279 -23.08 8.04 32.31
N LEU A 280 -22.02 8.06 31.51
CA LEU A 280 -21.60 9.22 30.73
C LEU A 280 -22.10 9.11 29.28
N SER A 281 -22.52 10.24 28.71
CA SER A 281 -22.98 10.35 27.32
C SER A 281 -21.80 10.64 26.39
N ILE A 282 -21.66 9.81 25.34
CA ILE A 282 -20.68 10.05 24.28
C ILE A 282 -21.20 11.19 23.38
N GLY A 283 -20.33 12.16 23.09
CA GLY A 283 -20.64 13.37 22.34
C GLY A 283 -20.88 14.58 23.26
N ASP A 284 -21.56 14.38 24.39
CA ASP A 284 -21.87 15.44 25.34
C ASP A 284 -20.87 15.48 26.52
N ASP A 285 -20.82 14.41 27.33
CA ASP A 285 -20.00 14.34 28.54
C ASP A 285 -18.54 14.01 28.23
N VAL A 286 -18.34 13.06 27.32
CA VAL A 286 -17.04 12.60 26.83
C VAL A 286 -17.08 12.52 25.31
N LYS A 287 -15.92 12.70 24.68
CA LYS A 287 -15.81 12.69 23.24
C LYS A 287 -14.90 11.60 22.76
N ILE A 288 -15.13 11.08 21.55
CA ILE A 288 -14.33 10.04 20.93
C ILE A 288 -13.96 10.45 19.51
N ILE A 289 -12.66 10.39 19.21
CA ILE A 289 -12.08 10.56 17.88
C ILE A 289 -11.36 9.25 17.53
N SER A 290 -11.71 8.66 16.42
CA SER A 290 -11.03 7.45 15.91
C SER A 290 -9.98 7.82 14.86
N TYR A 291 -8.85 7.15 14.90
CA TYR A 291 -7.84 7.25 13.86
C TYR A 291 -8.20 6.30 12.71
N ASN A 292 -8.19 6.82 11.51
CA ASN A 292 -8.64 6.21 10.26
C ASN A 292 -10.15 6.11 10.06
N GLU A 293 -10.55 6.40 8.82
CA GLU A 293 -11.93 6.40 8.36
C GLU A 293 -12.27 5.11 7.59
N PHE A 294 -13.47 4.59 7.82
CA PHE A 294 -14.07 3.58 6.95
C PHE A 294 -15.61 3.68 7.01
N PRO A 295 -16.35 3.11 6.02
CA PRO A 295 -17.78 3.38 5.86
C PRO A 295 -18.64 3.10 7.09
N MET A 296 -18.33 2.06 7.88
CA MET A 296 -19.10 1.73 9.08
C MET A 296 -19.04 2.80 10.18
N ASN A 297 -18.04 3.69 10.16
CA ASN A 297 -17.95 4.77 11.15
C ASN A 297 -19.15 5.74 11.11
N GLU A 298 -19.89 5.77 10.02
CA GLU A 298 -21.15 6.53 9.92
C GLU A 298 -22.26 5.96 10.81
N LEU A 299 -22.21 4.68 11.11
CA LEU A 299 -23.22 3.97 11.91
C LEU A 299 -22.78 3.71 13.35
N VAL A 300 -21.47 3.59 13.58
CA VAL A 300 -20.91 3.32 14.92
C VAL A 300 -21.22 4.50 15.84
N LEU A 301 -21.82 4.24 16.99
CA LEU A 301 -22.19 5.23 18.01
C LEU A 301 -23.05 6.38 17.45
N GLY A 302 -23.88 6.12 16.46
CA GLY A 302 -24.66 7.14 15.77
C GLY A 302 -23.84 8.08 14.89
N GLY A 303 -22.59 7.76 14.62
CA GLY A 303 -21.65 8.51 13.83
C GLY A 303 -20.35 8.80 14.59
N LEU A 304 -19.32 7.99 14.33
CA LEU A 304 -18.00 8.11 14.95
C LEU A 304 -17.17 9.17 14.22
N THR A 305 -16.71 10.18 14.95
CA THR A 305 -15.78 11.19 14.44
C THR A 305 -14.41 10.57 14.19
N THR A 306 -13.81 10.90 13.06
CA THR A 306 -12.53 10.34 12.66
C THR A 306 -11.53 11.40 12.23
N VAL A 307 -10.24 11.06 12.35
CA VAL A 307 -9.12 11.73 11.66
C VAL A 307 -8.46 10.69 10.77
N SER A 308 -8.28 10.99 9.50
CA SER A 308 -7.84 9.97 8.53
C SER A 308 -7.17 10.55 7.31
N THR A 309 -6.21 9.79 6.79
CA THR A 309 -5.78 9.89 5.39
C THR A 309 -6.93 9.47 4.48
N ASP A 310 -7.03 10.11 3.33
CA ASP A 310 -7.96 9.73 2.26
C ASP A 310 -7.37 8.56 1.46
N PHE A 311 -7.61 7.32 1.93
CA PHE A 311 -7.10 6.11 1.27
C PHE A 311 -7.71 5.87 -0.12
N TRP A 312 -8.91 6.39 -0.35
CA TRP A 312 -9.53 6.34 -1.67
C TRP A 312 -8.75 7.21 -2.66
N GLU A 313 -8.49 8.46 -2.28
CA GLU A 313 -7.69 9.39 -3.08
C GLU A 313 -6.25 8.88 -3.28
N MET A 314 -5.67 8.25 -2.25
CA MET A 314 -4.33 7.64 -2.35
C MET A 314 -4.25 6.61 -3.47
N GLY A 315 -5.22 5.69 -3.56
CA GLY A 315 -5.27 4.68 -4.61
C GLY A 315 -5.47 5.30 -5.99
N ARG A 316 -6.35 6.29 -6.10
CA ARG A 316 -6.62 7.01 -7.34
C ARG A 316 -5.37 7.74 -7.87
N LEU A 317 -4.67 8.46 -7.00
CA LEU A 317 -3.44 9.18 -7.36
C LEU A 317 -2.31 8.25 -7.81
N ALA A 318 -2.15 7.11 -7.16
CA ALA A 318 -1.18 6.11 -7.58
C ALA A 318 -1.50 5.52 -8.96
N ALA A 319 -2.77 5.23 -9.22
CA ALA A 319 -3.23 4.75 -10.53
C ALA A 319 -3.02 5.81 -11.62
N ASP A 320 -3.27 7.09 -11.31
CA ASP A 320 -3.03 8.21 -12.25
C ASP A 320 -1.55 8.33 -12.64
N MET A 321 -0.61 8.05 -11.73
CA MET A 321 0.82 8.04 -12.06
C MET A 321 1.14 6.98 -13.12
N ILE A 322 0.58 5.79 -13.00
CA ILE A 322 0.77 4.70 -13.97
C ILE A 322 0.10 5.05 -15.29
N ALA A 323 -1.17 5.48 -15.26
CA ALA A 323 -1.93 5.83 -16.46
C ALA A 323 -1.30 6.97 -17.26
N SER A 324 -0.74 7.98 -16.58
CA SER A 324 -0.09 9.14 -17.20
C SER A 324 1.39 8.93 -17.51
N ARG A 325 1.99 7.84 -17.00
CA ARG A 325 3.45 7.57 -17.02
C ARG A 325 4.28 8.70 -16.41
N LYS A 326 3.71 9.41 -15.41
CA LYS A 326 4.37 10.51 -14.72
C LYS A 326 4.38 10.26 -13.22
N LEU A 327 5.58 10.24 -12.65
CA LEU A 327 5.78 9.97 -11.23
C LEU A 327 5.92 11.28 -10.46
N PHE A 328 5.19 11.39 -9.35
CA PHE A 328 5.22 12.53 -8.43
C PHE A 328 5.31 12.04 -7.00
N LYS A 329 5.73 12.91 -6.08
CA LYS A 329 5.62 12.68 -4.64
C LYS A 329 4.48 13.56 -4.11
N ILE A 330 3.40 12.93 -3.67
CA ILE A 330 2.17 13.61 -3.27
C ILE A 330 1.89 13.24 -1.81
N HIS A 331 1.86 14.24 -0.94
CA HIS A 331 1.33 14.10 0.41
C HIS A 331 -0.19 13.97 0.31
N CYS A 332 -0.72 12.84 0.81
CA CYS A 332 -2.14 12.55 0.71
C CYS A 332 -2.93 13.41 1.70
N PRO A 333 -4.11 13.94 1.33
CA PRO A 333 -4.93 14.72 2.25
C PRO A 333 -5.28 13.95 3.52
N PHE A 334 -5.12 14.61 4.67
CA PHE A 334 -5.52 14.12 5.97
C PHE A 334 -6.56 15.05 6.58
N LYS A 335 -7.69 14.51 7.03
CA LYS A 335 -8.83 15.32 7.45
C LYS A 335 -9.53 14.76 8.68
N MET A 336 -10.12 15.67 9.49
CA MET A 336 -11.11 15.31 10.47
C MET A 336 -12.50 15.27 9.82
N LYS A 337 -13.20 14.16 10.01
CA LYS A 337 -14.62 14.02 9.65
C LYS A 337 -15.45 14.02 10.94
N ARG A 338 -15.97 15.19 11.29
CA ARG A 338 -16.78 15.36 12.52
C ARG A 338 -18.13 14.68 12.36
N ARG A 339 -18.55 14.00 13.43
CA ARG A 339 -19.85 13.36 13.59
C ARG A 339 -20.29 13.48 15.06
N ASN A 340 -21.21 12.63 15.48
CA ASN A 340 -21.88 12.75 16.78
C ASN A 340 -20.99 12.50 18.02
N THR A 341 -19.84 11.87 17.87
CA THR A 341 -18.97 11.55 19.01
C THR A 341 -17.99 12.65 19.39
N PHE A 342 -17.92 13.78 18.61
CA PHE A 342 -17.02 14.90 18.92
C PHE A 342 -17.61 16.25 18.46
#